data_1ead0aa7ff7b72f3a4c3aae3995eec50
#
_entry.id   1ead0aa7ff7b72f3a4c3aae3995eec50
#
_cell.length_a   1.000
_cell.length_b   1.000
_cell.length_c   1.000
_cell.angle_alpha   90.00
_cell.angle_beta   90.00
_cell.angle_gamma   90.00
#
_symmetry.space_group_name_H-M   'P 1'
#
loop_
_entity.id
_entity.type
_entity.pdbx_description
1 polymer ?
#
loop_
_entity_poly.entity_id
_entity_poly.type
_entity_poly.pdbx_seq_one_letter_code
_entity_poly.pdbx_strand_id
1 'polypeptide(L)'
;MPSKNYIDNKRFEELIKLYKKDPETHEEELISLFDLLITNILLSFNFKVDKDDAKQECFVLILKVLKNFNPEHGSAFNYFTTVIVNNLKLIYTKNKRYVEKINEYMKRKSELDM
;
A
#
# COMPACT_ATOMS: atom_id res chain seq x y z
N MET A 1 13.79 20.24 -11.28
CA MET A 1 13.97 19.76 -9.90
C MET A 1 12.88 18.76 -9.55
N PRO A 2 13.24 17.71 -8.83
CA PRO A 2 12.20 16.78 -8.38
C PRO A 2 11.26 17.48 -7.39
N SER A 3 9.98 17.14 -7.47
CA SER A 3 8.98 17.63 -6.53
C SER A 3 9.19 16.98 -5.15
N LYS A 4 8.49 17.50 -4.13
CA LYS A 4 8.50 16.91 -2.79
C LYS A 4 8.09 15.43 -2.79
N ASN A 5 7.31 15.02 -3.79
CA ASN A 5 6.77 13.67 -3.88
C ASN A 5 7.58 12.76 -4.82
N TYR A 6 8.73 13.23 -5.27
CA TYR A 6 9.58 12.47 -6.17
C TYR A 6 10.35 11.39 -5.40
N ILE A 7 10.33 10.18 -5.96
CA ILE A 7 11.11 9.06 -5.43
C ILE A 7 12.19 8.72 -6.45
N ASP A 8 13.45 8.80 -6.02
CA ASP A 8 14.58 8.40 -6.85
C ASP A 8 14.67 6.88 -6.86
N ASN A 9 14.43 6.27 -8.03
CA ASN A 9 14.43 4.83 -8.19
C ASN A 9 15.77 4.19 -7.81
N LYS A 10 16.87 4.82 -8.17
CA LYS A 10 18.20 4.31 -7.84
C LYS A 10 18.45 4.33 -6.35
N ARG A 11 18.08 5.42 -5.69
CA ARG A 11 18.22 5.53 -4.23
C ARG A 11 17.34 4.53 -3.53
N PHE A 12 16.13 4.33 -4.03
CA PHE A 12 15.18 3.35 -3.47
C PHE A 12 15.76 1.94 -3.51
N GLU A 13 16.30 1.52 -4.64
CA GLU A 13 16.91 0.20 -4.78
C GLU A 13 18.16 0.06 -3.92
N GLU A 14 19.01 1.08 -3.90
CA GLU A 14 20.20 1.09 -3.07
C GLU A 14 19.83 0.95 -1.59
N LEU A 15 18.82 1.70 -1.15
CA LEU A 15 18.39 1.69 0.24
C LEU A 15 17.82 0.33 0.66
N ILE A 16 17.11 -0.35 -0.24
CA ILE A 16 16.64 -1.71 0.03
C ILE A 16 17.83 -2.66 0.25
N LYS A 17 18.86 -2.55 -0.60
CA LYS A 17 20.07 -3.37 -0.44
C LYS A 17 20.77 -3.09 0.90
N LEU A 18 20.89 -1.82 1.27
CA LEU A 18 21.49 -1.43 2.52
C LEU A 18 20.67 -1.91 3.72
N TYR A 19 19.36 -1.79 3.64
CA TYR A 19 18.46 -2.27 4.68
C TYR A 19 18.60 -3.78 4.91
N LYS A 20 18.74 -4.56 3.85
CA LYS A 20 18.90 -6.00 3.98
C LYS A 20 20.18 -6.39 4.69
N LYS A 21 21.21 -5.57 4.59
CA LYS A 21 22.48 -5.80 5.27
C LYS A 21 22.48 -5.27 6.72
N ASP A 22 21.87 -4.13 6.94
CA ASP A 22 21.83 -3.46 8.24
C ASP A 22 20.46 -2.78 8.40
N PRO A 23 19.45 -3.51 8.86
CA PRO A 23 18.11 -2.96 9.01
C PRO A 23 18.02 -1.79 9.97
N GLU A 24 18.73 -1.86 11.08
CA GLU A 24 18.62 -0.82 12.13
C GLU A 24 19.03 0.55 11.63
N THR A 25 20.11 0.63 10.86
CA THR A 25 20.64 1.90 10.37
C THR A 25 19.75 2.52 9.30
N HIS A 26 19.07 1.69 8.47
CA HIS A 26 18.39 2.15 7.26
C HIS A 26 16.88 2.07 7.34
N GLU A 27 16.33 1.56 8.42
CA GLU A 27 14.88 1.34 8.58
C GLU A 27 14.09 2.64 8.44
N GLU A 28 14.51 3.69 9.14
CA GLU A 28 13.76 4.94 9.17
C GLU A 28 13.64 5.59 7.80
N GLU A 29 14.76 5.65 7.06
CA GLU A 29 14.76 6.22 5.73
C GLU A 29 13.90 5.39 4.76
N LEU A 30 14.02 4.05 4.84
CA LEU A 30 13.26 3.15 3.98
C LEU A 30 11.75 3.26 4.25
N ILE A 31 11.35 3.31 5.51
CA ILE A 31 9.94 3.49 5.89
C ILE A 31 9.43 4.82 5.33
N SER A 32 10.22 5.88 5.41
CA SER A 32 9.83 7.19 4.86
C SER A 32 9.61 7.12 3.35
N LEU A 33 10.44 6.39 2.62
CA LEU A 33 10.26 6.23 1.18
C LEU A 33 9.01 5.40 0.85
N PHE A 34 8.74 4.34 1.59
CA PHE A 34 7.51 3.56 1.41
C PHE A 34 6.27 4.39 1.74
N ASP A 35 6.32 5.20 2.80
CA ASP A 35 5.21 6.09 3.12
C ASP A 35 4.93 7.05 1.98
N LEU A 36 5.97 7.64 1.41
CA LEU A 36 5.85 8.54 0.27
C LEU A 36 5.26 7.82 -0.94
N LEU A 37 5.73 6.60 -1.23
CA LEU A 37 5.22 5.81 -2.34
C LEU A 37 3.73 5.50 -2.18
N ILE A 38 3.32 5.04 -1.00
CA ILE A 38 1.92 4.73 -0.71
C ILE A 38 1.06 5.99 -0.83
N THR A 39 1.53 7.10 -0.27
CA THR A 39 0.82 8.37 -0.32
C THR A 39 0.62 8.84 -1.76
N ASN A 40 1.68 8.75 -2.59
CA ASN A 40 1.59 9.13 -3.99
C ASN A 40 0.57 8.29 -4.75
N ILE A 41 0.54 6.98 -4.48
CA ILE A 41 -0.42 6.08 -5.11
C ILE A 41 -1.84 6.41 -4.67
N LEU A 42 -2.06 6.64 -3.38
CA LEU A 42 -3.38 7.00 -2.86
C LEU A 42 -3.89 8.32 -3.45
N LEU A 43 -3.00 9.27 -3.69
CA LEU A 43 -3.37 10.55 -4.31
C LEU A 43 -3.66 10.40 -5.80
N SER A 44 -2.95 9.49 -6.48
CA SER A 44 -3.10 9.27 -7.93
C SER A 44 -4.34 8.45 -8.28
N PHE A 45 -4.75 7.53 -7.40
CA PHE A 45 -5.91 6.68 -7.61
C PHE A 45 -7.03 7.12 -6.68
N ASN A 46 -8.21 7.31 -7.23
CA ASN A 46 -9.37 7.76 -6.45
C ASN A 46 -10.05 6.57 -5.78
N PHE A 47 -9.35 5.92 -4.86
CA PHE A 47 -9.93 4.83 -4.07
C PHE A 47 -10.77 5.39 -2.93
N LYS A 48 -11.99 4.87 -2.80
CA LYS A 48 -12.88 5.21 -1.68
C LYS A 48 -12.59 4.28 -0.51
N VAL A 49 -11.47 4.53 0.17
CA VAL A 49 -11.04 3.75 1.34
C VAL A 49 -10.57 4.73 2.41
N ASP A 50 -10.58 4.28 3.67
CA ASP A 50 -9.94 5.04 4.72
C ASP A 50 -8.44 5.04 4.47
N LYS A 51 -7.86 6.24 4.29
CA LYS A 51 -6.46 6.36 3.89
C LYS A 51 -5.49 5.86 4.96
N ASP A 52 -5.80 6.11 6.24
CA ASP A 52 -4.93 5.67 7.32
C ASP A 52 -4.94 4.16 7.47
N ASP A 53 -6.10 3.53 7.40
CA ASP A 53 -6.22 2.08 7.44
C ASP A 53 -5.54 1.44 6.22
N ALA A 54 -5.74 2.03 5.04
CA ALA A 54 -5.12 1.54 3.81
C ALA A 54 -3.59 1.61 3.89
N LYS A 55 -3.04 2.70 4.44
CA LYS A 55 -1.60 2.84 4.64
C LYS A 55 -1.06 1.77 5.59
N GLN A 56 -1.73 1.53 6.70
CA GLN A 56 -1.32 0.51 7.66
C GLN A 56 -1.28 -0.87 7.02
N GLU A 57 -2.33 -1.25 6.29
CA GLU A 57 -2.38 -2.54 5.62
C GLU A 57 -1.28 -2.67 4.57
N CYS A 58 -1.03 -1.60 3.82
CA CYS A 58 0.05 -1.60 2.83
C CYS A 58 1.42 -1.78 3.49
N PHE A 59 1.68 -1.11 4.62
CA PHE A 59 2.93 -1.27 5.35
C PHE A 59 3.13 -2.69 5.85
N VAL A 60 2.09 -3.31 6.42
CA VAL A 60 2.18 -4.69 6.88
C VAL A 60 2.55 -5.62 5.72
N LEU A 61 1.89 -5.44 4.58
CA LEU A 61 2.16 -6.26 3.40
C LEU A 61 3.57 -6.02 2.85
N ILE A 62 3.99 -4.76 2.77
CA ILE A 62 5.33 -4.41 2.28
C ILE A 62 6.41 -5.07 3.13
N LEU A 63 6.26 -5.03 4.45
CA LEU A 63 7.24 -5.66 5.34
C LEU A 63 7.32 -7.17 5.13
N LYS A 64 6.20 -7.80 4.82
CA LYS A 64 6.18 -9.24 4.51
C LYS A 64 6.88 -9.55 3.19
N VAL A 65 6.57 -8.80 2.14
CA VAL A 65 7.15 -9.10 0.81
C VAL A 65 8.59 -8.62 0.69
N LEU A 66 9.00 -7.63 1.48
CA LEU A 66 10.37 -7.13 1.47
C LEU A 66 11.38 -8.21 1.84
N LYS A 67 11.02 -9.11 2.73
CA LYS A 67 11.89 -10.22 3.14
C LYS A 67 12.27 -11.10 1.96
N ASN A 68 11.37 -11.28 1.02
CA ASN A 68 11.55 -12.16 -0.12
C ASN A 68 11.94 -11.44 -1.41
N PHE A 69 11.93 -10.11 -1.40
CA PHE A 69 12.25 -9.34 -2.59
C PHE A 69 13.77 -9.38 -2.84
N ASN A 70 14.13 -9.70 -4.08
CA ASN A 70 15.53 -9.69 -4.51
C ASN A 70 15.77 -8.47 -5.40
N PRO A 71 16.55 -7.47 -4.92
CA PRO A 71 16.81 -6.23 -5.68
C PRO A 71 17.48 -6.47 -7.04
N GLU A 72 18.05 -7.64 -7.25
CA GLU A 72 18.73 -7.98 -8.49
C GLU A 72 17.77 -8.45 -9.59
N HIS A 73 16.51 -8.77 -9.24
CA HIS A 73 15.56 -9.33 -10.19
C HIS A 73 14.63 -8.32 -10.83
N GLY A 74 14.90 -7.03 -10.71
CA GLY A 74 14.11 -6.03 -11.40
C GLY A 74 13.95 -4.74 -10.61
N SER A 75 13.09 -3.86 -11.11
CA SER A 75 12.86 -2.56 -10.50
C SER A 75 12.06 -2.70 -9.20
N ALA A 76 12.65 -2.25 -8.10
CA ALA A 76 11.97 -2.20 -6.81
C ALA A 76 10.74 -1.30 -6.88
N PHE A 77 10.87 -0.15 -7.53
CA PHE A 77 9.76 0.79 -7.69
C PHE A 77 8.55 0.13 -8.35
N ASN A 78 8.77 -0.56 -9.46
CA ASN A 78 7.69 -1.22 -10.18
C ASN A 78 7.08 -2.36 -9.36
N TYR A 79 7.92 -3.15 -8.71
CA TYR A 79 7.47 -4.27 -7.90
C TYR A 79 6.57 -3.81 -6.75
N PHE A 80 7.06 -2.87 -5.95
CA PHE A 80 6.29 -2.40 -4.78
C PHE A 80 5.08 -1.57 -5.17
N THR A 81 5.16 -0.81 -6.27
CA THR A 81 3.98 -0.11 -6.81
C THR A 81 2.88 -1.11 -7.15
N THR A 82 3.22 -2.20 -7.83
CA THR A 82 2.26 -3.24 -8.20
C THR A 82 1.65 -3.89 -6.96
N VAL A 83 2.48 -4.21 -5.96
CA VAL A 83 2.02 -4.80 -4.70
C VAL A 83 1.01 -3.88 -4.01
N ILE A 84 1.34 -2.59 -3.91
CA ILE A 84 0.50 -1.60 -3.24
C ILE A 84 -0.82 -1.42 -4.00
N VAL A 85 -0.77 -1.23 -5.31
CA VAL A 85 -1.97 -1.02 -6.13
C VAL A 85 -2.91 -2.22 -6.03
N ASN A 86 -2.37 -3.43 -6.14
CA ASN A 86 -3.18 -4.64 -6.04
C ASN A 86 -3.82 -4.77 -4.65
N ASN A 87 -3.08 -4.44 -3.59
CA ASN A 87 -3.62 -4.48 -2.24
C ASN A 87 -4.74 -3.45 -2.04
N LEU A 88 -4.57 -2.24 -2.58
CA LEU A 88 -5.61 -1.20 -2.50
C LEU A 88 -6.88 -1.62 -3.24
N LYS A 89 -6.73 -2.28 -4.38
CA LYS A 89 -7.89 -2.83 -5.11
C LYS A 89 -8.62 -3.88 -4.29
N LEU A 90 -7.89 -4.74 -3.59
CA LEU A 90 -8.48 -5.75 -2.71
C LEU A 90 -9.23 -5.11 -1.53
N ILE A 91 -8.63 -4.10 -0.91
CA ILE A 91 -9.26 -3.37 0.20
C ILE A 91 -10.58 -2.73 -0.28
N TYR A 92 -10.53 -2.05 -1.41
CA TYR A 92 -11.72 -1.42 -1.99
C TYR A 92 -12.82 -2.44 -2.28
N THR A 93 -12.48 -3.57 -2.86
CA THR A 93 -13.44 -4.63 -3.19
C THR A 93 -14.07 -5.21 -1.92
N LYS A 94 -13.28 -5.47 -0.90
CA LYS A 94 -13.77 -5.98 0.38
C LYS A 94 -14.74 -5.00 1.03
N ASN A 95 -14.39 -3.72 1.07
CA ASN A 95 -15.24 -2.69 1.66
C ASN A 95 -16.54 -2.55 0.91
N LYS A 96 -16.49 -2.57 -0.42
CA LYS A 96 -17.67 -2.50 -1.26
C LYS A 96 -18.62 -3.67 -0.99
N ARG A 97 -18.09 -4.88 -0.94
CA ARG A 97 -18.89 -6.08 -0.65
C ARG A 97 -19.51 -6.02 0.74
N TYR A 98 -18.77 -5.55 1.71
CA TYR A 98 -19.26 -5.41 3.08
C TYR A 98 -20.42 -4.43 3.15
N VAL A 99 -20.29 -3.26 2.54
CA VAL A 99 -21.36 -2.25 2.49
C VAL A 99 -22.60 -2.80 1.78
N GLU A 100 -22.41 -3.50 0.66
CA GLU A 100 -23.51 -4.10 -0.08
C GLU A 100 -24.27 -5.12 0.77
N LYS A 101 -23.54 -5.97 1.51
CA LYS A 101 -24.16 -6.95 2.41
C LYS A 101 -24.94 -6.30 3.52
N ILE A 102 -24.41 -5.24 4.13
CA ILE A 102 -25.10 -4.51 5.20
C ILE A 102 -26.36 -3.85 4.64
N ASN A 103 -26.27 -3.20 3.49
CA ASN A 103 -27.42 -2.55 2.86
C ASN A 103 -28.52 -3.57 2.54
N GLU A 104 -28.14 -4.74 2.02
CA GLU A 104 -29.07 -5.82 1.76
C GLU A 104 -29.75 -6.32 3.02
N TYR A 105 -28.97 -6.52 4.08
CA TYR A 105 -29.51 -6.94 5.37
C TYR A 105 -30.50 -5.91 5.93
N MET A 106 -30.15 -4.63 5.89
CA MET A 106 -31.01 -3.55 6.36
C MET A 106 -32.31 -3.49 5.57
N LYS A 107 -32.25 -3.69 4.27
CA LYS A 107 -33.43 -3.72 3.40
C LYS A 107 -34.35 -4.87 3.77
N ARG A 108 -33.81 -6.08 3.95
CA ARG A 108 -34.59 -7.27 4.34
C ARG A 108 -35.26 -7.05 5.70
N LYS A 109 -34.53 -6.50 6.65
CA LYS A 109 -35.08 -6.23 7.97
C LYS A 109 -36.24 -5.23 7.91
N SER A 110 -36.09 -4.18 7.12
CA SER A 110 -37.15 -3.19 6.91
C SER A 110 -38.41 -3.82 6.31
N GLU A 111 -38.23 -4.73 5.34
CA GLU A 111 -39.35 -5.43 4.72
C GLU A 111 -40.05 -6.36 5.72
N LEU A 112 -39.31 -7.01 6.60
CA LEU A 112 -39.88 -7.91 7.61
C LEU A 112 -40.63 -7.17 8.72
N ASP A 113 -40.23 -5.95 9.03
CA ASP A 113 -40.81 -5.14 10.09
C ASP A 113 -42.08 -4.38 9.64
N MET A 114 -42.44 -4.48 8.37
CA MET A 114 -43.65 -3.83 7.86
C MET A 114 -44.92 -4.66 8.10
#